data_7d4dec9bd690ed14e6f9ddece41c3471
#
_entry.id   7d4dec9bd690ed14e6f9ddece41c3471
#
_cell.length_a   1.000
_cell.length_b   1.000
_cell.length_c   1.000
_cell.angle_alpha   90.00
_cell.angle_beta   90.00
_cell.angle_gamma   90.00
#
_symmetry.space_group_name_H-M   'P 1'
#
loop_
_entity.id
_entity.type
_entity.pdbx_description
1 polymer ?
#
loop_
_entity_poly.entity_id
_entity_poly.type
_entity_poly.pdbx_seq_one_letter_code
_entity_poly.pdbx_strand_id
1 'polypeptide(L)'
;MKITDDKLLKIALITSLIGLIGLIIFTPTIEVKKVKIEDITRGMIDEEVSIDCVVSDVKSSSSGGSYFLTINDRTGQMPLVIFESQLAQMQSNSLEIEEFKNKKVNVVGKITEYNGELEIILSGGDGLKIIE
;
A
#
# COMPACT_ATOMS: atom_id res chain seq x y z
N MET A 1 -37.35 32.35 23.21
CA MET A 1 -36.69 31.44 24.14
C MET A 1 -35.21 31.80 24.20
N LYS A 2 -34.75 32.28 25.35
CA LYS A 2 -33.31 32.56 25.48
C LYS A 2 -32.58 31.32 25.88
N ILE A 3 -31.66 30.89 25.00
CA ILE A 3 -30.70 29.81 25.32
C ILE A 3 -29.56 30.43 26.07
N THR A 4 -29.30 29.96 27.30
CA THR A 4 -28.16 30.42 28.07
C THR A 4 -26.87 29.94 27.43
N ASP A 5 -25.77 30.68 27.63
CA ASP A 5 -24.46 30.32 27.08
C ASP A 5 -24.03 28.92 27.51
N ASP A 6 -24.33 28.50 28.74
CA ASP A 6 -24.04 27.18 29.27
C ASP A 6 -24.77 26.08 28.51
N LYS A 7 -26.04 26.31 28.17
CA LYS A 7 -26.82 25.33 27.37
C LYS A 7 -26.30 25.25 25.96
N LEU A 8 -25.95 26.39 25.38
CA LEU A 8 -25.39 26.45 24.03
C LEU A 8 -24.07 25.67 23.95
N LEU A 9 -23.23 25.83 24.96
CA LEU A 9 -21.94 25.17 25.06
C LEU A 9 -22.10 23.65 25.17
N LYS A 10 -23.05 23.21 26.00
CA LYS A 10 -23.36 21.78 26.16
C LYS A 10 -23.90 21.15 24.85
N ILE A 11 -24.79 21.84 24.16
CA ILE A 11 -25.36 21.40 22.92
C ILE A 11 -24.25 21.28 21.84
N ALA A 12 -23.38 22.29 21.76
CA ALA A 12 -22.26 22.28 20.81
C ALA A 12 -21.29 21.12 21.11
N LEU A 13 -20.99 20.88 22.38
CA LEU A 13 -20.09 19.78 22.77
C LEU A 13 -20.67 18.42 22.44
N ILE A 14 -21.95 18.19 22.73
CA ILE A 14 -22.62 16.93 22.45
C ILE A 14 -22.71 16.69 20.95
N THR A 15 -23.09 17.71 20.18
CA THR A 15 -23.19 17.62 18.72
C THR A 15 -21.83 17.32 18.08
N SER A 16 -20.78 17.99 18.56
CA SER A 16 -19.41 17.76 18.09
C SER A 16 -18.93 16.34 18.39
N LEU A 17 -19.24 15.84 19.59
CA LEU A 17 -18.85 14.49 20.00
C LEU A 17 -19.58 13.44 19.16
N ILE A 18 -20.88 13.60 18.91
CA ILE A 18 -21.66 12.70 18.05
C ILE A 18 -21.13 12.71 16.64
N GLY A 19 -20.78 13.88 16.10
CA GLY A 19 -20.20 14.01 14.77
C GLY A 19 -18.86 13.29 14.66
N LEU A 20 -18.00 13.42 15.67
CA LEU A 20 -16.70 12.76 15.70
C LEU A 20 -16.83 11.23 15.74
N ILE A 21 -17.72 10.73 16.59
CA ILE A 21 -18.01 9.30 16.69
C ILE A 21 -18.59 8.79 15.37
N GLY A 22 -19.49 9.54 14.74
CA GLY A 22 -20.05 9.19 13.44
C GLY A 22 -18.99 9.09 12.36
N LEU A 23 -18.01 10.00 12.34
CA LEU A 23 -16.90 9.95 11.39
C LEU A 23 -16.05 8.69 11.58
N ILE A 24 -15.79 8.31 12.83
CA ILE A 24 -15.01 7.10 13.13
C ILE A 24 -15.74 5.83 12.64
N ILE A 25 -17.07 5.78 12.88
CA ILE A 25 -17.88 4.63 12.49
C ILE A 25 -18.05 4.54 10.96
N PHE A 26 -18.29 5.69 10.32
CA PHE A 26 -18.55 5.75 8.88
C PHE A 26 -17.32 5.90 8.00
N THR A 27 -16.12 6.07 8.60
CA THR A 27 -14.90 6.05 7.80
C THR A 27 -14.70 4.64 7.25
N PRO A 28 -14.75 4.44 5.92
CA PRO A 28 -14.57 3.11 5.37
C PRO A 28 -13.18 2.60 5.71
N THR A 29 -13.12 1.43 6.30
CA THR A 29 -11.86 0.70 6.42
C THR A 29 -11.49 0.27 5.01
N ILE A 30 -10.50 0.91 4.43
CA ILE A 30 -10.00 0.49 3.12
C ILE A 30 -9.24 -0.81 3.35
N GLU A 31 -9.91 -1.92 3.18
CA GLU A 31 -9.28 -3.22 3.18
C GLU A 31 -8.61 -3.41 1.83
N VAL A 32 -7.30 -3.64 1.84
CA VAL A 32 -6.56 -3.93 0.63
C VAL A 32 -6.94 -5.33 0.17
N LYS A 33 -7.47 -5.43 -1.04
CA LYS A 33 -7.91 -6.70 -1.59
C LYS A 33 -6.73 -7.58 -1.93
N LYS A 34 -6.73 -8.82 -1.42
CA LYS A 34 -5.72 -9.83 -1.76
C LYS A 34 -6.07 -10.46 -3.09
N VAL A 35 -5.15 -10.43 -4.04
CA VAL A 35 -5.35 -10.95 -5.40
C VAL A 35 -4.19 -11.81 -5.83
N LYS A 36 -4.41 -12.61 -6.88
CA LYS A 36 -3.36 -13.36 -7.57
C LYS A 36 -2.89 -12.56 -8.79
N ILE A 37 -1.65 -12.77 -9.20
CA ILE A 37 -1.11 -12.04 -10.35
C ILE A 37 -1.94 -12.31 -11.61
N GLU A 38 -2.40 -13.55 -11.82
CA GLU A 38 -3.25 -13.90 -12.98
C GLU A 38 -4.57 -13.13 -13.01
N ASP A 39 -5.06 -12.68 -11.87
CA ASP A 39 -6.35 -11.96 -11.77
C ASP A 39 -6.21 -10.46 -12.02
N ILE A 40 -4.99 -9.95 -12.13
CA ILE A 40 -4.75 -8.53 -12.35
C ILE A 40 -5.05 -8.16 -13.80
N THR A 41 -5.91 -7.16 -13.98
CA THR A 41 -6.33 -6.68 -15.30
C THR A 41 -6.12 -5.17 -15.41
N ARG A 42 -6.20 -4.66 -16.64
CA ARG A 42 -6.10 -3.21 -16.89
C ARG A 42 -7.20 -2.40 -16.22
N GLY A 43 -8.34 -3.03 -15.93
CA GLY A 43 -9.42 -2.39 -15.17
C GLY A 43 -9.08 -2.13 -13.72
N MET A 44 -7.99 -2.70 -13.22
CA MET A 44 -7.53 -2.53 -11.84
C MET A 44 -6.45 -1.46 -11.70
N ILE A 45 -6.11 -0.76 -12.79
CA ILE A 45 -5.15 0.35 -12.73
C ILE A 45 -5.64 1.38 -11.70
N ASP A 46 -4.71 1.87 -10.87
CA ASP A 46 -4.94 2.77 -9.74
C ASP A 46 -5.57 2.13 -8.51
N GLU A 47 -5.86 0.83 -8.54
CA GLU A 47 -6.31 0.11 -7.34
C GLU A 47 -5.13 -0.39 -6.52
N GLU A 48 -5.28 -0.33 -5.21
CA GLU A 48 -4.31 -0.89 -4.27
C GLU A 48 -4.65 -2.35 -3.99
N VAL A 49 -3.66 -3.23 -4.11
CA VAL A 49 -3.84 -4.67 -3.94
C VAL A 49 -2.74 -5.26 -3.06
N SER A 50 -3.02 -6.43 -2.51
CA SER A 50 -2.06 -7.23 -1.73
C SER A 50 -1.80 -8.53 -2.47
N ILE A 51 -0.53 -8.91 -2.60
CA ILE A 51 -0.13 -10.13 -3.29
C ILE A 51 0.89 -10.88 -2.44
N ASP A 52 0.63 -12.18 -2.23
CA ASP A 52 1.62 -13.09 -1.65
C ASP A 52 2.43 -13.71 -2.79
N CYS A 53 3.72 -13.51 -2.77
CA CYS A 53 4.58 -13.90 -3.90
C CYS A 53 6.01 -14.16 -3.44
N VAL A 54 6.85 -14.60 -4.38
CA VAL A 54 8.29 -14.77 -4.17
C VAL A 54 9.01 -13.76 -5.04
N VAL A 55 10.01 -13.09 -4.49
CA VAL A 55 10.87 -12.19 -5.26
C VAL A 55 11.88 -13.05 -6.01
N SER A 56 11.76 -13.12 -7.32
CA SER A 56 12.64 -13.96 -8.15
C SER A 56 13.88 -13.22 -8.63
N ASP A 57 13.83 -11.89 -8.72
CA ASP A 57 14.96 -11.08 -9.17
C ASP A 57 14.88 -9.69 -8.57
N VAL A 58 16.06 -9.07 -8.39
CA VAL A 58 16.20 -7.70 -7.88
C VAL A 58 17.18 -6.96 -8.77
N LYS A 59 16.75 -5.85 -9.36
CA LYS A 59 17.59 -5.00 -10.21
C LYS A 59 17.51 -3.56 -9.74
N SER A 60 18.65 -2.87 -9.69
CA SER A 60 18.68 -1.44 -9.45
C SER A 60 18.54 -0.68 -10.77
N SER A 61 17.95 0.53 -10.70
CA SER A 61 17.91 1.40 -11.87
C SER A 61 19.30 1.91 -12.22
N SER A 62 19.51 2.25 -13.51
CA SER A 62 20.80 2.78 -13.98
C SER A 62 21.17 4.11 -13.31
N SER A 63 20.18 4.87 -12.85
CA SER A 63 20.39 6.11 -12.10
C SER A 63 20.60 5.90 -10.60
N GLY A 64 20.42 4.67 -10.10
CA GLY A 64 20.71 4.30 -8.71
C GLY A 64 19.65 4.67 -7.68
N GLY A 65 18.53 5.23 -8.07
CA GLY A 65 17.51 5.71 -7.13
C GLY A 65 16.35 4.77 -6.88
N SER A 66 16.10 3.83 -7.78
CA SER A 66 14.95 2.95 -7.70
C SER A 66 15.35 1.49 -7.90
N TYR A 67 14.49 0.58 -7.44
CA TYR A 67 14.67 -0.85 -7.64
C TYR A 67 13.51 -1.44 -8.41
N PHE A 68 13.80 -2.42 -9.25
CA PHE A 68 12.82 -3.19 -9.99
C PHE A 68 12.94 -4.65 -9.55
N LEU A 69 11.88 -5.17 -8.96
CA LEU A 69 11.83 -6.54 -8.50
C LEU A 69 10.87 -7.33 -9.39
N THR A 70 11.22 -8.57 -9.70
CA THR A 70 10.28 -9.47 -10.36
C THR A 70 9.61 -10.33 -9.29
N ILE A 71 8.30 -10.27 -9.21
CA ILE A 71 7.52 -11.06 -8.25
C ILE A 71 6.76 -12.16 -9.00
N ASN A 72 6.66 -13.33 -8.37
CA ASN A 72 6.05 -14.52 -8.94
C ASN A 72 5.22 -15.22 -7.85
N ASP A 73 3.95 -15.52 -8.16
CA ASP A 73 3.06 -16.22 -7.22
C ASP A 73 2.60 -17.58 -7.74
N ARG A 74 3.28 -18.13 -8.75
CA ARG A 74 2.96 -19.35 -9.49
C ARG A 74 1.83 -19.22 -10.50
N THR A 75 0.98 -18.20 -10.40
CA THR A 75 -0.05 -17.92 -11.41
C THR A 75 0.48 -17.01 -12.51
N GLY A 76 1.51 -16.25 -12.24
CA GLY A 76 2.14 -15.33 -13.16
C GLY A 76 3.28 -14.59 -12.51
N GLN A 77 3.86 -13.66 -13.24
CA GLN A 77 4.90 -12.78 -12.72
C GLN A 77 4.68 -11.37 -13.24
N MET A 78 5.16 -10.40 -12.49
CA MET A 78 5.06 -9.00 -12.86
C MET A 78 6.14 -8.18 -12.16
N PRO A 79 6.49 -7.00 -12.70
CA PRO A 79 7.47 -6.13 -12.04
C PRO A 79 6.86 -5.40 -10.85
N LEU A 80 7.66 -5.27 -9.80
CA LEU A 80 7.39 -4.43 -8.64
C LEU A 80 8.39 -3.29 -8.64
N VAL A 81 7.91 -2.06 -8.58
CA VAL A 81 8.75 -0.86 -8.60
C VAL A 81 8.81 -0.28 -7.19
N ILE A 82 10.03 -0.05 -6.68
CA ILE A 82 10.26 0.60 -5.40
C ILE A 82 11.05 1.88 -5.66
N PHE A 83 10.44 3.03 -5.35
CA PHE A 83 11.08 4.32 -5.55
C PHE A 83 12.01 4.68 -4.40
N GLU A 84 12.91 5.62 -4.64
CA GLU A 84 13.91 6.07 -3.68
C GLU A 84 13.31 6.50 -2.34
N SER A 85 12.17 7.19 -2.36
CA SER A 85 11.49 7.63 -1.14
C SER A 85 11.04 6.47 -0.26
N GLN A 86 10.61 5.39 -0.89
CA GLN A 86 10.19 4.17 -0.19
C GLN A 86 11.37 3.38 0.33
N LEU A 87 12.47 3.38 -0.41
CA LEU A 87 13.73 2.77 0.03
C LEU A 87 14.25 3.40 1.32
N ALA A 88 14.19 4.72 1.42
CA ALA A 88 14.60 5.43 2.62
C ALA A 88 13.80 4.97 3.85
N GLN A 89 12.49 4.75 3.68
CA GLN A 89 11.65 4.22 4.74
C GLN A 89 12.02 2.78 5.12
N MET A 90 12.33 1.96 4.14
CA MET A 90 12.75 0.57 4.38
C MET A 90 14.09 0.49 5.09
N GLN A 91 15.05 1.34 4.70
CA GLN A 91 16.37 1.39 5.32
C GLN A 91 16.28 1.82 6.78
N SER A 92 15.34 2.70 7.13
CA SER A 92 15.14 3.10 8.53
C SER A 92 14.71 1.91 9.41
N ASN A 93 14.14 0.86 8.80
CA ASN A 93 13.76 -0.38 9.46
C ASN A 93 14.85 -1.47 9.37
N SER A 94 16.05 -1.10 8.93
CA SER A 94 17.22 -2.01 8.79
C SER A 94 17.02 -3.14 7.78
N LEU A 95 16.16 -2.92 6.78
CA LEU A 95 15.92 -3.90 5.71
C LEU A 95 16.68 -3.50 4.44
N GLU A 96 17.37 -4.44 3.84
CA GLU A 96 18.02 -4.27 2.55
C GLU A 96 17.23 -4.99 1.46
N ILE A 97 17.13 -4.36 0.29
CA ILE A 97 16.31 -4.87 -0.82
C ILE A 97 16.83 -6.24 -1.32
N GLU A 98 18.13 -6.42 -1.35
CA GLU A 98 18.76 -7.66 -1.81
C GLU A 98 18.40 -8.86 -0.93
N GLU A 99 18.06 -8.63 0.33
CA GLU A 99 17.65 -9.68 1.25
C GLU A 99 16.31 -10.33 0.88
N PHE A 100 15.50 -9.63 0.10
CA PHE A 100 14.19 -10.15 -0.32
C PHE A 100 14.28 -11.17 -1.46
N LYS A 101 15.40 -11.25 -2.15
CA LYS A 101 15.56 -12.18 -3.26
C LYS A 101 15.36 -13.62 -2.80
N ASN A 102 14.51 -14.36 -3.50
CA ASN A 102 14.13 -15.74 -3.22
C ASN A 102 13.34 -15.92 -1.91
N LYS A 103 12.85 -14.82 -1.34
CA LYS A 103 12.02 -14.86 -0.14
C LYS A 103 10.55 -14.77 -0.50
N LYS A 104 9.73 -15.44 0.30
CA LYS A 104 8.28 -15.32 0.20
C LYS A 104 7.84 -14.05 0.94
N VAL A 105 7.13 -13.20 0.23
CA VAL A 105 6.78 -11.86 0.73
C VAL A 105 5.31 -11.57 0.48
N ASN A 106 4.77 -10.62 1.26
CA ASN A 106 3.50 -9.97 0.98
C ASN A 106 3.81 -8.57 0.45
N VAL A 107 3.26 -8.24 -0.72
CA VAL A 107 3.42 -6.95 -1.36
C VAL A 107 2.10 -6.22 -1.35
N VAL A 108 2.09 -4.99 -0.81
CA VAL A 108 0.96 -4.08 -0.91
C VAL A 108 1.38 -2.93 -1.82
N GLY A 109 0.67 -2.78 -2.93
CA GLY A 109 1.03 -1.77 -3.91
C GLY A 109 -0.13 -1.40 -4.81
N LYS A 110 0.10 -0.41 -5.64
CA LYS A 110 -0.87 0.14 -6.56
C LYS A 110 -0.58 -0.35 -7.97
N ILE A 111 -1.60 -0.83 -8.66
CA ILE A 111 -1.47 -1.27 -10.04
C ILE A 111 -1.30 -0.05 -10.96
N THR A 112 -0.31 -0.10 -11.83
CA THR A 112 -0.06 0.94 -12.82
C THR A 112 0.31 0.31 -14.16
N GLU A 113 0.38 1.12 -15.19
CA GLU A 113 0.79 0.70 -16.53
C GLU A 113 1.99 1.53 -16.98
N TYR A 114 2.99 0.86 -17.52
CA TYR A 114 4.18 1.50 -18.09
C TYR A 114 4.58 0.76 -19.36
N ASN A 115 4.68 1.50 -20.47
CA ASN A 115 5.01 0.95 -21.80
C ASN A 115 4.11 -0.23 -22.21
N GLY A 116 2.81 -0.16 -21.87
CA GLY A 116 1.85 -1.21 -22.23
C GLY A 116 1.84 -2.40 -21.29
N GLU A 117 2.70 -2.43 -20.27
CA GLU A 117 2.76 -3.52 -19.31
C GLU A 117 2.25 -3.08 -17.93
N LEU A 118 1.57 -4.00 -17.27
CA LEU A 118 1.10 -3.75 -15.91
C LEU A 118 2.23 -3.95 -14.91
N GLU A 119 2.32 -3.04 -13.95
CA GLU A 119 3.31 -3.05 -12.89
C GLU A 119 2.65 -2.79 -11.56
N ILE A 120 3.34 -3.12 -10.46
CA ILE A 120 2.94 -2.73 -9.11
C ILE A 120 3.96 -1.72 -8.60
N ILE A 121 3.46 -0.59 -8.08
CA ILE A 121 4.28 0.38 -7.36
C ILE A 121 4.04 0.17 -5.88
N LEU A 122 5.10 -0.07 -5.11
CA LEU A 122 5.00 -0.27 -3.67
C LEU A 122 4.29 0.91 -3.01
N SER A 123 3.31 0.63 -2.14
CA SER A 123 2.49 1.69 -1.51
C SER A 123 3.24 2.47 -0.44
N GLY A 124 4.24 1.90 0.18
CA GLY A 124 5.05 2.56 1.20
C GLY A 124 6.15 1.63 1.68
N GLY A 125 7.02 2.12 2.55
CA GLY A 125 8.17 1.35 3.05
C GLY A 125 7.78 0.10 3.81
N ASP A 126 6.57 0.04 4.34
CA ASP A 126 6.03 -1.12 5.05
C ASP A 126 5.15 -2.01 4.16
N GLY A 127 5.04 -1.70 2.86
CA GLY A 127 4.26 -2.47 1.90
C GLY A 127 4.90 -3.78 1.45
N LEU A 128 6.15 -4.03 1.83
CA LEU A 128 6.86 -5.26 1.48
C LEU A 128 7.31 -5.94 2.77
N LYS A 129 6.78 -7.14 3.02
CA LYS A 129 7.04 -7.89 4.25
C LYS A 129 7.35 -9.34 3.95
N ILE A 130 8.33 -9.90 4.65
CA ILE A 130 8.65 -11.34 4.57
C ILE A 130 7.59 -12.09 5.37
N ILE A 131 6.99 -13.14 4.75
CA ILE A 131 5.92 -13.93 5.36
C ILE A 131 6.33 -15.38 5.62
N GLU A 132 7.59 -15.71 5.40
CA GLU A 132 8.16 -17.01 5.76
C GLU A 132 8.61 -17.06 7.19
#